data_1edcb5fb12bbea9bea927a520a24737b
#
_entry.id   1edcb5fb12bbea9bea927a520a24737b
#
_cell.length_a   1.000
_cell.length_b   1.000
_cell.length_c   1.000
_cell.angle_alpha   90.00
_cell.angle_beta   90.00
_cell.angle_gamma   90.00
#
_symmetry.space_group_name_H-M   'P 1'
#
loop_
_entity.id
_entity.type
_entity.pdbx_description
1 polymer ?
#
loop_
_entity_poly.entity_id
_entity_poly.type
_entity_poly.pdbx_seq_one_letter_code
_entity_poly.pdbx_strand_id
1 'polypeptide(L)'
;MTVYLEDLQVGMSASLTHTVTEHDIELFGQATGDRNPVHFDEEFAKKTIFRGRVAHGALLVGYVSAVIGNQLPGPGTIFGGAAMEFKAPLRLGDTVTVTCTVRSIEGRKVTLDCISRVGETV
;
A
#
# COMPACT_ATOMS: atom_id res chain seq x y z
N MET A 1 9.61 15.65 5.28
CA MET A 1 10.85 16.24 4.74
C MET A 1 11.23 15.53 3.46
N THR A 2 11.64 16.26 2.45
CA THR A 2 12.03 15.68 1.16
C THR A 2 13.49 15.24 1.20
N VAL A 3 13.77 14.02 0.73
CA VAL A 3 15.15 13.57 0.47
C VAL A 3 15.44 13.86 -1.00
N TYR A 4 16.37 14.76 -1.25
CA TYR A 4 16.70 15.16 -2.62
C TYR A 4 17.48 14.07 -3.34
N LEU A 5 17.40 14.07 -4.69
CA LEU A 5 18.00 13.04 -5.53
C LEU A 5 19.50 12.83 -5.22
N GLU A 6 20.24 13.90 -5.01
CA GLU A 6 21.66 13.85 -4.71
C GLU A 6 21.98 13.23 -3.34
N ASP A 7 21.00 13.15 -2.46
CA ASP A 7 21.14 12.58 -1.11
C ASP A 7 20.57 11.15 -1.02
N LEU A 8 19.86 10.69 -2.04
CA LEU A 8 19.32 9.34 -2.05
C LEU A 8 20.41 8.30 -2.23
N GLN A 9 20.31 7.21 -1.48
CA GLN A 9 21.24 6.08 -1.57
C GLN A 9 20.47 4.77 -1.61
N VAL A 10 20.97 3.82 -2.39
CA VAL A 10 20.45 2.46 -2.41
C VAL A 10 20.51 1.89 -0.98
N GLY A 11 19.44 1.25 -0.58
CA GLY A 11 19.30 0.70 0.78
C GLY A 11 18.57 1.60 1.76
N MET A 12 18.39 2.90 1.46
CA MET A 12 17.54 3.76 2.29
C MET A 12 16.12 3.22 2.30
N SER A 13 15.46 3.25 3.46
CA SER A 13 14.09 2.77 3.59
C SER A 13 13.25 3.68 4.47
N ALA A 14 11.94 3.58 4.28
CA ALA A 14 10.94 4.22 5.12
C ALA A 14 9.74 3.30 5.23
N SER A 15 8.93 3.47 6.25
CA SER A 15 7.78 2.62 6.47
C SER A 15 6.60 3.38 7.05
N LEU A 16 5.43 2.73 6.94
CA LEU A 16 4.15 3.21 7.43
C LEU A 16 3.43 2.03 8.05
N THR A 17 2.82 2.22 9.19
CA THR A 17 1.98 1.22 9.84
C THR A 17 0.57 1.78 9.95
N HIS A 18 -0.42 0.97 9.54
CA HIS A 18 -1.83 1.39 9.54
C HIS A 18 -2.74 0.21 9.87
N THR A 19 -3.75 0.44 10.70
CA THR A 19 -4.79 -0.54 10.98
C THR A 19 -5.98 -0.26 10.09
N VAL A 20 -6.39 -1.26 9.31
CA VAL A 20 -7.49 -1.13 8.34
C VAL A 20 -8.82 -1.08 9.06
N THR A 21 -9.59 -0.01 8.81
CA THR A 21 -10.91 0.19 9.41
C THR A 21 -12.01 0.12 8.36
N GLU A 22 -13.26 -0.04 8.84
CA GLU A 22 -14.45 0.07 7.99
C GLU A 22 -14.50 1.41 7.28
N HIS A 23 -14.10 2.48 7.96
CA HIS A 23 -14.07 3.83 7.38
C HIS A 23 -13.10 3.93 6.21
N ASP A 24 -11.93 3.28 6.31
CA ASP A 24 -10.95 3.25 5.22
C ASP A 24 -11.54 2.63 3.96
N ILE A 25 -12.24 1.51 4.12
CA ILE A 25 -12.87 0.81 2.99
C ILE A 25 -13.97 1.66 2.37
N GLU A 26 -14.78 2.32 3.20
CA GLU A 26 -15.84 3.21 2.72
C GLU A 26 -15.26 4.40 1.96
N LEU A 27 -14.22 5.04 2.49
CA LEU A 27 -13.55 6.15 1.83
C LEU A 27 -12.97 5.73 0.48
N PHE A 28 -12.34 4.55 0.43
CA PHE A 28 -11.78 4.04 -0.82
C PHE A 28 -12.87 3.77 -1.86
N GLY A 29 -13.97 3.17 -1.43
CA GLY A 29 -15.12 2.92 -2.30
C GLY A 29 -15.73 4.21 -2.84
N GLN A 30 -15.81 5.24 -2.01
CA GLN A 30 -16.29 6.56 -2.44
C GLN A 30 -15.33 7.23 -3.41
N ALA A 31 -14.03 7.16 -3.14
CA ALA A 31 -13.02 7.82 -3.95
C ALA A 31 -12.88 7.19 -5.34
N THR A 32 -13.04 5.88 -5.45
CA THR A 32 -12.74 5.12 -6.68
C THR A 32 -13.96 4.62 -7.40
N GLY A 33 -15.10 4.51 -6.72
CA GLY A 33 -16.28 3.82 -7.25
C GLY A 33 -16.20 2.30 -7.15
N ASP A 34 -15.16 1.75 -6.55
CA ASP A 34 -15.00 0.30 -6.38
C ASP A 34 -15.88 -0.21 -5.25
N ARG A 35 -17.04 -0.74 -5.61
CA ARG A 35 -18.05 -1.26 -4.69
C ARG A 35 -18.21 -2.78 -4.80
N ASN A 36 -17.16 -3.48 -5.17
CA ASN A 36 -17.19 -4.94 -5.25
C ASN A 36 -17.69 -5.50 -3.90
N PRO A 37 -18.77 -6.31 -3.92
CA PRO A 37 -19.38 -6.80 -2.68
C PRO A 37 -18.45 -7.63 -1.79
N VAL A 38 -17.35 -8.13 -2.29
CA VAL A 38 -16.35 -8.84 -1.47
C VAL A 38 -15.75 -7.91 -0.40
N HIS A 39 -15.81 -6.60 -0.60
CA HIS A 39 -15.31 -5.61 0.36
C HIS A 39 -16.40 -5.09 1.30
N PHE A 40 -17.67 -5.12 0.90
CA PHE A 40 -18.77 -4.45 1.59
C PHE A 40 -19.85 -5.35 2.15
N ASP A 41 -20.00 -6.55 1.62
CA ASP A 41 -21.09 -7.46 1.96
C ASP A 41 -20.55 -8.76 2.57
N GLU A 42 -20.70 -8.90 3.90
CA GLU A 42 -20.18 -10.07 4.62
C GLU A 42 -20.84 -11.36 4.14
N GLU A 43 -22.15 -11.34 3.89
CA GLU A 43 -22.85 -12.53 3.43
C GLU A 43 -22.39 -12.98 2.04
N PHE A 44 -22.10 -12.03 1.17
CA PHE A 44 -21.51 -12.34 -0.13
C PHE A 44 -20.07 -12.86 0.04
N ALA A 45 -19.26 -12.17 0.85
CA ALA A 45 -17.86 -12.49 1.02
C ALA A 45 -17.62 -13.86 1.68
N LYS A 46 -18.52 -14.29 2.57
CA LYS A 46 -18.46 -15.63 3.19
C LYS A 46 -18.51 -16.74 2.18
N LYS A 47 -19.15 -16.53 1.04
CA LYS A 47 -19.31 -17.52 -0.03
C LYS A 47 -18.12 -17.55 -0.99
N THR A 48 -17.16 -16.65 -0.83
CA THR A 48 -15.96 -16.60 -1.65
C THR A 48 -14.83 -17.40 -1.00
N ILE A 49 -13.73 -17.56 -1.74
CA ILE A 49 -12.52 -18.21 -1.23
C ILE A 49 -11.95 -17.49 0.01
N PHE A 50 -12.29 -16.22 0.19
CA PHE A 50 -11.82 -15.42 1.34
C PHE A 50 -12.57 -15.72 2.63
N ARG A 51 -13.77 -16.28 2.54
CA ARG A 51 -14.64 -16.66 3.68
C ARG A 51 -14.99 -15.50 4.61
N GLY A 52 -14.97 -14.29 4.10
CA GLY A 52 -15.29 -13.08 4.82
C GLY A 52 -14.81 -11.88 4.04
N ARG A 53 -15.19 -10.70 4.51
CA ARG A 53 -14.83 -9.45 3.83
C ARG A 53 -13.31 -9.24 3.84
N VAL A 54 -12.81 -8.72 2.71
CA VAL A 54 -11.42 -8.32 2.55
C VAL A 54 -11.37 -6.86 2.15
N ALA A 55 -10.27 -6.18 2.47
CA ALA A 55 -10.02 -4.83 2.01
C ALA A 55 -9.63 -4.83 0.52
N HIS A 56 -9.80 -3.69 -0.13
CA HIS A 56 -9.33 -3.52 -1.51
C HIS A 56 -7.80 -3.71 -1.55
N GLY A 57 -7.31 -4.58 -2.44
CA GLY A 57 -5.88 -4.74 -2.63
C GLY A 57 -5.20 -3.42 -3.02
N ALA A 58 -5.88 -2.60 -3.83
CA ALA A 58 -5.39 -1.31 -4.26
C ALA A 58 -5.19 -0.31 -3.10
N LEU A 59 -5.80 -0.55 -1.94
CA LEU A 59 -5.55 0.26 -0.74
C LEU A 59 -4.08 0.17 -0.31
N LEU A 60 -3.46 -1.00 -0.48
CA LEU A 60 -2.02 -1.19 -0.20
C LEU A 60 -1.15 -0.31 -1.11
N VAL A 61 -1.55 -0.13 -2.35
CA VAL A 61 -0.87 0.77 -3.28
C VAL A 61 -0.95 2.21 -2.78
N GLY A 62 -2.08 2.59 -2.19
CA GLY A 62 -2.25 3.89 -1.56
C GLY A 62 -1.29 4.09 -0.39
N TYR A 63 -1.06 3.08 0.43
CA TYR A 63 -0.10 3.16 1.53
C TYR A 63 1.33 3.28 1.02
N VAL A 64 1.69 2.56 -0.04
CA VAL A 64 2.97 2.70 -0.72
C VAL A 64 3.14 4.14 -1.22
N SER A 65 2.12 4.67 -1.87
CA SER A 65 2.12 6.06 -2.36
C SER A 65 2.35 7.05 -1.20
N ALA A 66 1.75 6.79 -0.04
CA ALA A 66 1.93 7.64 1.14
C ALA A 66 3.38 7.62 1.65
N VAL A 67 4.03 6.45 1.66
CA VAL A 67 5.45 6.36 2.04
C VAL A 67 6.31 7.15 1.05
N ILE A 68 6.10 6.96 -0.24
CA ILE A 68 6.87 7.61 -1.30
C ILE A 68 6.65 9.13 -1.27
N GLY A 69 5.42 9.56 -1.14
CA GLY A 69 5.06 10.98 -1.21
C GLY A 69 5.36 11.77 0.05
N ASN A 70 5.31 11.12 1.22
CA ASN A 70 5.47 11.81 2.49
C ASN A 70 6.85 11.62 3.12
N GLN A 71 7.54 10.53 2.83
CA GLN A 71 8.75 10.14 3.54
C GLN A 71 9.97 9.95 2.64
N LEU A 72 9.90 9.09 1.61
CA LEU A 72 11.09 8.68 0.85
C LEU A 72 10.73 8.43 -0.63
N PRO A 73 11.11 9.30 -1.54
CA PRO A 73 11.86 10.56 -1.40
C PRO A 73 11.11 11.70 -0.69
N GLY A 74 9.80 11.61 -0.55
CA GLY A 74 9.01 12.61 0.16
C GLY A 74 8.33 13.63 -0.77
N PRO A 75 7.87 14.77 -0.21
CA PRO A 75 7.08 15.73 -0.96
C PRO A 75 7.69 16.16 -2.30
N GLY A 76 6.86 16.21 -3.33
CA GLY A 76 7.28 16.55 -4.67
C GLY A 76 7.62 15.35 -5.56
N THR A 77 7.65 14.14 -5.00
CA THR A 77 7.92 12.92 -5.76
C THR A 77 6.75 12.60 -6.67
N ILE A 78 7.06 12.22 -7.90
CA ILE A 78 6.08 11.74 -8.86
C ILE A 78 6.08 10.22 -8.86
N PHE A 79 4.93 9.61 -8.55
CA PHE A 79 4.74 8.17 -8.61
C PHE A 79 4.48 7.79 -10.07
N GLY A 80 5.53 7.36 -10.78
CA GLY A 80 5.47 7.14 -12.22
C GLY A 80 4.93 5.79 -12.65
N GLY A 81 4.96 4.80 -11.78
CA GLY A 81 4.48 3.47 -12.11
C GLY A 81 4.75 2.47 -11.01
N ALA A 82 4.08 1.32 -11.09
CA ALA A 82 4.26 0.23 -10.14
C ALA A 82 3.90 -1.10 -10.77
N ALA A 83 4.58 -2.15 -10.32
CA ALA A 83 4.17 -3.53 -10.55
C ALA A 83 3.96 -4.16 -9.18
N MET A 84 2.87 -4.92 -9.01
CA MET A 84 2.53 -5.45 -7.70
C MET A 84 1.96 -6.85 -7.80
N GLU A 85 2.12 -7.58 -6.70
CA GLU A 85 1.57 -8.92 -6.54
C GLU A 85 0.91 -9.00 -5.17
N PHE A 86 -0.34 -9.43 -5.13
CA PHE A 86 -1.09 -9.62 -3.90
C PHE A 86 -1.04 -11.10 -3.52
N LYS A 87 -0.31 -11.42 -2.46
CA LYS A 87 -0.07 -12.81 -2.04
C LYS A 87 -1.05 -13.31 -1.00
N ALA A 88 -1.65 -12.41 -0.25
CA ALA A 88 -2.61 -12.74 0.80
C ALA A 88 -3.63 -11.62 0.96
N PRO A 89 -4.86 -11.94 1.41
CA PRO A 89 -5.87 -10.93 1.60
C PRO A 89 -5.56 -10.03 2.80
N LEU A 90 -5.94 -8.76 2.68
CA LEU A 90 -5.89 -7.79 3.77
C LEU A 90 -7.32 -7.69 4.33
N ARG A 91 -7.47 -7.87 5.64
CA ARG A 91 -8.79 -7.88 6.28
C ARG A 91 -9.00 -6.67 7.16
N LEU A 92 -10.29 -6.37 7.42
CA LEU A 92 -10.63 -5.35 8.41
C LEU A 92 -10.01 -5.71 9.76
N GLY A 93 -9.43 -4.72 10.42
CA GLY A 93 -8.77 -4.90 11.70
C GLY A 93 -7.30 -5.32 11.60
N ASP A 94 -6.83 -5.70 10.42
CA ASP A 94 -5.41 -6.01 10.23
C ASP A 94 -4.58 -4.75 10.38
N THR A 95 -3.43 -4.89 11.05
CA THR A 95 -2.43 -3.83 11.11
C THR A 95 -1.33 -4.17 10.12
N VAL A 96 -1.20 -3.36 9.09
CA VAL A 96 -0.24 -3.56 8.01
C VAL A 96 0.94 -2.61 8.17
N THR A 97 2.14 -3.13 7.96
CA THR A 97 3.37 -2.33 7.87
C THR A 97 3.87 -2.41 6.44
N VAL A 98 4.00 -1.25 5.81
CA VAL A 98 4.51 -1.11 4.45
C VAL A 98 5.90 -0.52 4.53
N THR A 99 6.89 -1.21 3.99
CA THR A 99 8.29 -0.77 3.97
C THR A 99 8.74 -0.62 2.53
N CYS A 100 9.25 0.56 2.19
CA CYS A 100 9.80 0.86 0.87
C CYS A 100 11.30 1.10 1.00
N THR A 101 12.08 0.41 0.18
CA THR A 101 13.54 0.46 0.20
C THR A 101 14.05 0.84 -1.19
N VAL A 102 14.95 1.81 -1.26
CA VAL A 102 15.57 2.21 -2.53
C VAL A 102 16.40 1.07 -3.08
N ARG A 103 16.00 0.55 -4.25
CA ARG A 103 16.68 -0.54 -4.94
C ARG A 103 17.69 -0.04 -5.95
N SER A 104 17.32 0.96 -6.74
CA SER A 104 18.20 1.49 -7.78
C SER A 104 17.92 2.95 -8.08
N ILE A 105 18.95 3.64 -8.54
CA ILE A 105 18.87 5.04 -8.95
C ILE A 105 19.53 5.15 -10.31
N GLU A 106 18.75 5.55 -11.33
CA GLU A 106 19.22 5.70 -12.71
C GLU A 106 18.82 7.08 -13.22
N GLY A 107 19.75 8.04 -13.14
CA GLY A 107 19.44 9.43 -13.44
C GLY A 107 18.40 9.96 -12.46
N ARG A 108 17.24 10.37 -12.97
CA ARG A 108 16.13 10.85 -12.13
C ARG A 108 15.13 9.75 -11.78
N LYS A 109 15.35 8.53 -12.27
CA LYS A 109 14.46 7.40 -12.03
C LYS A 109 14.93 6.65 -10.79
N VAL A 110 14.08 6.58 -9.78
CA VAL A 110 14.33 5.84 -8.55
C VAL A 110 13.35 4.67 -8.49
N THR A 111 13.88 3.48 -8.26
CA THR A 111 13.06 2.27 -8.10
C THR A 111 13.13 1.82 -6.65
N LEU A 112 11.98 1.56 -6.07
CA LEU A 112 11.87 1.09 -4.69
C LEU A 112 11.23 -0.29 -4.67
N ASP A 113 11.74 -1.15 -3.81
CA ASP A 113 11.07 -2.41 -3.44
C ASP A 113 10.18 -2.12 -2.24
N CYS A 114 8.91 -2.50 -2.35
CA CYS A 114 7.93 -2.23 -1.33
C CYS A 114 7.31 -3.55 -0.86
N ILE A 115 7.33 -3.78 0.45
CA ILE A 115 6.79 -4.98 1.05
C ILE A 115 5.75 -4.58 2.08
N SER A 116 4.57 -5.17 1.98
CA SER A 116 3.48 -4.99 2.94
C SER A 116 3.31 -6.27 3.75
N ARG A 117 3.29 -6.14 5.08
CA ARG A 117 3.18 -7.29 5.98
C ARG A 117 2.11 -7.05 7.03
N VAL A 118 1.37 -8.12 7.35
CA VAL A 118 0.52 -8.19 8.53
C VAL A 118 1.19 -9.22 9.45
N GLY A 119 1.77 -8.77 10.55
CA GLY A 119 2.65 -9.61 11.35
C GLY A 119 3.85 -10.05 10.51
N GLU A 120 4.01 -11.36 10.33
CA GLU A 120 5.08 -11.94 9.49
C GLU A 120 4.61 -12.32 8.09
N THR A 121 3.33 -12.14 7.79
CA THR A 121 2.74 -12.48 6.49
C THR A 121 2.90 -11.34 5.49
N VAL A 122 3.53 -11.63 4.39
CA VAL A 122 3.73 -10.67 3.30
C VAL A 122 2.47 -10.56 2.46
#